data_80bdcb8b9fb6f28361ee8fadfab659cf
#
_entry.id   80bdcb8b9fb6f28361ee8fadfab659cf
#
_cell.length_a   1.000
_cell.length_b   1.000
_cell.length_c   1.000
_cell.angle_alpha   90.00
_cell.angle_beta   90.00
_cell.angle_gamma   90.00
#
_symmetry.space_group_name_H-M   'P 1'
#
loop_
_entity.id
_entity.type
_entity.pdbx_description
1 polymer ?
#
loop_
_entity_poly.entity_id
_entity_poly.type
_entity_poly.pdbx_seq_one_letter_code
_entity_poly.pdbx_strand_id
1 'polypeptide(L)'
;MKEIRIGKKVISRDFLLFLIASALLGVTMAVESTSFANRLVEDLKFTITLRTLLEIPRELPGLLVVFIVGALAFLGDVRTAAVANILGGLGLFAFGLIPSGYWPVVATMMVYSMGAHMYMPVQGALSMSFAKDGKIGRRLGEVQSVNTAALIVTAASLYFLYRFLNIPFVVSFTIGAVAMVAAGVLFLFMSPRQTEIRKQRFVFNKKFKLFYFLCIVYGARKQITITFVPWLLITVYDQPVSTITMLFFIVAIINVFFCPWLGGLIDRKGERFVLMLEAILLLLACLGFAFSRVLFTETVALVIVSCCYVIDNLFSGAGMARTTYVRRLTDDPSEVSATLALGISFDHVISMSMPALAGMLWATNMGVGYIYVFCGGLVISVLNLLLSNRIHVQRAA
;
A
#
# COMPACT_ATOMS: atom_id res chain seq x y z
N MET A 1 -22.04 18.32 13.12
CA MET A 1 -21.53 16.92 13.24
C MET A 1 -21.78 16.45 14.66
N LYS A 2 -22.33 15.25 14.86
CA LYS A 2 -22.45 14.68 16.21
C LYS A 2 -21.05 14.39 16.75
N GLU A 3 -20.73 14.96 17.91
CA GLU A 3 -19.45 14.78 18.59
C GLU A 3 -19.56 13.69 19.66
N ILE A 4 -18.54 12.87 19.78
CA ILE A 4 -18.45 11.81 20.79
C ILE A 4 -17.23 12.13 21.66
N ARG A 5 -17.43 12.11 22.97
CA ARG A 5 -16.36 12.36 23.95
C ARG A 5 -15.75 11.03 24.38
N ILE A 6 -14.48 10.82 24.05
CA ILE A 6 -13.71 9.65 24.50
C ILE A 6 -12.61 10.16 25.44
N GLY A 7 -12.81 10.02 26.73
CA GLY A 7 -11.93 10.61 27.76
C GLY A 7 -11.85 12.13 27.61
N LYS A 8 -10.63 12.69 27.51
CA LYS A 8 -10.39 14.14 27.34
C LYS A 8 -10.48 14.64 25.88
N LYS A 9 -10.68 13.74 24.88
CA LYS A 9 -10.72 14.10 23.47
C LYS A 9 -12.13 14.08 22.93
N VAL A 10 -12.49 15.12 22.15
CA VAL A 10 -13.73 15.20 21.38
C VAL A 10 -13.44 14.74 19.95
N ILE A 11 -14.06 13.66 19.54
CA ILE A 11 -13.90 13.05 18.22
C ILE A 11 -15.24 13.13 17.50
N SER A 12 -15.25 13.50 16.21
CA SER A 12 -16.48 13.44 15.42
C SER A 12 -16.91 11.97 15.21
N ARG A 13 -18.22 11.73 15.24
CA ARG A 13 -18.80 10.40 14.99
C ARG A 13 -18.27 9.79 13.69
N ASP A 14 -18.25 10.56 12.61
CA ASP A 14 -17.82 10.09 11.30
C ASP A 14 -16.33 9.68 11.30
N PHE A 15 -15.48 10.42 12.03
CA PHE A 15 -14.08 10.03 12.15
C PHE A 15 -13.87 8.75 12.96
N LEU A 16 -14.68 8.55 14.01
CA LEU A 16 -14.66 7.29 14.77
C LEU A 16 -15.09 6.10 13.90
N LEU A 17 -16.18 6.26 13.13
CA LEU A 17 -16.62 5.23 12.17
C LEU A 17 -15.54 4.93 11.13
N PHE A 18 -14.84 5.95 10.63
CA PHE A 18 -13.74 5.81 9.71
C PHE A 18 -12.55 5.05 10.31
N LEU A 19 -12.19 5.33 11.57
CA LEU A 19 -11.13 4.59 12.27
C LEU A 19 -11.50 3.13 12.50
N ILE A 20 -12.75 2.84 12.89
CA ILE A 20 -13.23 1.46 13.04
C ILE A 20 -13.21 0.74 11.69
N ALA A 21 -13.68 1.37 10.62
CA ALA A 21 -13.60 0.81 9.27
C ALA A 21 -12.14 0.54 8.86
N SER A 22 -11.22 1.45 9.18
CA SER A 22 -9.79 1.26 8.90
C SER A 22 -9.18 0.09 9.69
N ALA A 23 -9.61 -0.12 10.93
CA ALA A 23 -9.21 -1.29 11.72
C ALA A 23 -9.75 -2.60 11.10
N LEU A 24 -11.01 -2.64 10.68
CA LEU A 24 -11.60 -3.78 9.99
C LEU A 24 -10.88 -4.11 8.67
N LEU A 25 -10.45 -3.11 7.93
CA LEU A 25 -9.64 -3.31 6.74
C LEU A 25 -8.23 -3.81 7.05
N GLY A 26 -7.67 -3.49 8.22
CA GLY A 26 -6.47 -4.12 8.75
C GLY A 26 -6.64 -5.63 8.98
N VAL A 27 -7.83 -6.05 9.45
CA VAL A 27 -8.19 -7.48 9.56
C VAL A 27 -8.18 -8.14 8.17
N THR A 28 -8.79 -7.51 7.18
CA THR A 28 -8.80 -8.02 5.80
C THR A 28 -7.40 -8.17 5.22
N MET A 29 -6.55 -7.16 5.40
CA MET A 29 -5.15 -7.18 4.95
C MET A 29 -4.33 -8.28 5.63
N ALA A 30 -4.59 -8.57 6.92
CA ALA A 30 -3.94 -9.67 7.62
C ALA A 30 -4.31 -11.02 7.00
N VAL A 31 -5.58 -11.26 6.70
CA VAL A 31 -6.04 -12.49 6.03
C VAL A 31 -5.39 -12.64 4.65
N GLU A 32 -5.38 -11.58 3.86
CA GLU A 32 -4.74 -11.61 2.53
C GLU A 32 -3.25 -11.95 2.65
N SER A 33 -2.51 -11.22 3.47
CA SER A 33 -1.05 -11.37 3.57
C SER A 33 -0.61 -12.71 4.17
N THR A 34 -1.41 -13.32 5.06
CA THR A 34 -1.05 -14.57 5.73
C THR A 34 -1.62 -15.83 5.08
N SER A 35 -2.80 -15.73 4.46
CA SER A 35 -3.55 -16.92 4.05
C SER A 35 -3.66 -17.11 2.53
N PHE A 36 -3.52 -16.02 1.75
CA PHE A 36 -3.74 -16.07 0.30
C PHE A 36 -2.78 -17.02 -0.42
N ALA A 37 -1.47 -16.85 -0.19
CA ALA A 37 -0.46 -17.66 -0.85
C ALA A 37 -0.59 -19.15 -0.47
N ASN A 38 -0.84 -19.42 0.82
CA ASN A 38 -0.97 -20.79 1.32
C ASN A 38 -2.20 -21.48 0.72
N ARG A 39 -3.35 -20.78 0.65
CA ARG A 39 -4.55 -21.34 0.01
C ARG A 39 -4.31 -21.68 -1.46
N LEU A 40 -3.63 -20.81 -2.22
CA LEU A 40 -3.31 -21.09 -3.63
C LEU A 40 -2.48 -22.38 -3.77
N VAL A 41 -1.50 -22.60 -2.89
CA VAL A 41 -0.61 -23.76 -2.96
C VAL A 41 -1.25 -25.00 -2.34
N GLU A 42 -1.77 -24.89 -1.13
CA GLU A 42 -2.19 -26.04 -0.32
C GLU A 42 -3.56 -26.58 -0.74
N ASP A 43 -4.56 -25.69 -0.94
CA ASP A 43 -5.92 -26.11 -1.29
C ASP A 43 -6.14 -26.13 -2.81
N LEU A 44 -5.77 -25.06 -3.50
CA LEU A 44 -6.09 -24.88 -4.91
C LEU A 44 -5.03 -25.47 -5.85
N LYS A 45 -3.91 -25.99 -5.29
CA LYS A 45 -2.82 -26.67 -6.02
C LYS A 45 -2.24 -25.85 -7.17
N PHE A 46 -2.12 -24.54 -6.98
CA PHE A 46 -1.54 -23.64 -7.97
C PHE A 46 -0.03 -23.89 -8.07
N THR A 47 0.44 -24.04 -9.30
CA THR A 47 1.87 -24.02 -9.61
C THR A 47 2.42 -22.59 -9.56
N ILE A 48 3.75 -22.46 -9.49
CA ILE A 48 4.40 -21.14 -9.52
C ILE A 48 4.02 -20.36 -10.80
N THR A 49 3.88 -21.05 -11.92
CA THR A 49 3.48 -20.45 -13.20
C THR A 49 2.07 -19.87 -13.14
N LEU A 50 1.09 -20.63 -12.61
CA LEU A 50 -0.29 -20.16 -12.48
C LEU A 50 -0.38 -18.98 -11.50
N ARG A 51 0.38 -19.02 -10.41
CA ARG A 51 0.47 -17.92 -9.46
C ARG A 51 1.02 -16.65 -10.12
N THR A 52 2.09 -16.76 -10.89
CA THR A 52 2.69 -15.62 -11.59
C THR A 52 1.72 -15.03 -12.63
N LEU A 53 1.02 -15.88 -13.38
CA LEU A 53 -0.01 -15.44 -14.33
C LEU A 53 -1.19 -14.75 -13.64
N LEU A 54 -1.53 -15.13 -12.39
CA LEU A 54 -2.59 -14.52 -11.62
C LEU A 54 -2.30 -13.06 -11.23
N GLU A 55 -1.02 -12.68 -11.12
CA GLU A 55 -0.67 -11.30 -10.77
C GLU A 55 -1.15 -10.29 -11.81
N ILE A 56 -1.18 -10.65 -13.10
CA ILE A 56 -1.65 -9.76 -14.16
C ILE A 56 -3.13 -9.37 -13.95
N PRO A 57 -4.09 -10.31 -13.89
CA PRO A 57 -5.49 -9.95 -13.63
C PRO A 57 -5.71 -9.36 -12.23
N ARG A 58 -4.90 -9.70 -11.25
CA ARG A 58 -4.97 -9.11 -9.90
C ARG A 58 -4.61 -7.62 -9.90
N GLU A 59 -3.62 -7.22 -10.66
CA GLU A 59 -3.17 -5.82 -10.73
C GLU A 59 -3.95 -4.98 -11.77
N LEU A 60 -4.68 -5.62 -12.69
CA LEU A 60 -5.44 -4.94 -13.73
C LEU A 60 -6.46 -3.90 -13.20
N PRO A 61 -7.24 -4.18 -12.12
CA PRO A 61 -8.11 -3.16 -11.54
C PRO A 61 -7.36 -1.94 -11.02
N GLY A 62 -6.12 -2.09 -10.53
CA GLY A 62 -5.26 -0.98 -10.12
C GLY A 62 -4.85 -0.08 -11.29
N LEU A 63 -4.52 -0.69 -12.43
CA LEU A 63 -4.27 0.04 -13.68
C LEU A 63 -5.50 0.83 -14.12
N LEU A 64 -6.69 0.23 -14.01
CA LEU A 64 -7.96 0.79 -14.49
C LEU A 64 -8.66 1.67 -13.45
N VAL A 65 -8.10 1.85 -12.25
CA VAL A 65 -8.77 2.52 -11.13
C VAL A 65 -9.21 3.96 -11.46
N VAL A 66 -8.47 4.67 -12.27
CA VAL A 66 -8.84 6.03 -12.70
C VAL A 66 -10.16 6.04 -13.46
N PHE A 67 -10.41 5.05 -14.32
CA PHE A 67 -11.65 4.92 -15.08
C PHE A 67 -12.80 4.49 -14.17
N ILE A 68 -12.57 3.53 -13.29
CA ILE A 68 -13.56 3.00 -12.35
C ILE A 68 -14.01 4.09 -11.38
N VAL A 69 -13.08 4.78 -10.73
CA VAL A 69 -13.37 5.86 -9.77
C VAL A 69 -13.98 7.07 -10.49
N GLY A 70 -13.56 7.35 -11.75
CA GLY A 70 -14.17 8.36 -12.59
C GLY A 70 -15.62 8.04 -12.95
N ALA A 71 -15.93 6.79 -13.29
CA ALA A 71 -17.31 6.34 -13.57
C ALA A 71 -18.22 6.47 -12.35
N LEU A 72 -17.67 6.25 -11.13
CA LEU A 72 -18.40 6.33 -9.86
C LEU A 72 -18.36 7.73 -9.21
N ALA A 73 -17.85 8.74 -9.91
CA ALA A 73 -17.69 10.09 -9.37
C ALA A 73 -18.99 10.71 -8.83
N PHE A 74 -20.15 10.29 -9.36
CA PHE A 74 -21.47 10.75 -8.92
C PHE A 74 -21.86 10.26 -7.51
N LEU A 75 -21.22 9.22 -6.99
CA LEU A 75 -21.49 8.68 -5.65
C LEU A 75 -20.84 9.51 -4.53
N GLY A 76 -19.75 10.22 -4.82
CA GLY A 76 -18.88 10.85 -3.82
C GLY A 76 -18.02 9.84 -3.07
N ASP A 77 -17.04 10.33 -2.30
CA ASP A 77 -16.01 9.48 -1.71
C ASP A 77 -16.55 8.46 -0.67
N VAL A 78 -17.48 8.88 0.20
CA VAL A 78 -18.04 8.02 1.25
C VAL A 78 -18.80 6.84 0.66
N ARG A 79 -19.67 7.09 -0.33
CA ARG A 79 -20.43 6.00 -0.99
C ARG A 79 -19.55 5.14 -1.87
N THR A 80 -18.55 5.72 -2.55
CA THR A 80 -17.54 4.96 -3.30
C THR A 80 -16.78 4.03 -2.37
N ALA A 81 -16.37 4.49 -1.18
CA ALA A 81 -15.74 3.63 -0.16
C ALA A 81 -16.67 2.49 0.28
N ALA A 82 -17.97 2.75 0.48
CA ALA A 82 -18.94 1.72 0.83
C ALA A 82 -19.04 0.64 -0.26
N VAL A 83 -19.28 1.05 -1.51
CA VAL A 83 -19.39 0.13 -2.66
C VAL A 83 -18.11 -0.67 -2.84
N ALA A 84 -16.96 -0.01 -2.78
CA ALA A 84 -15.64 -0.62 -2.94
C ALA A 84 -15.41 -1.76 -1.92
N ASN A 85 -15.69 -1.48 -0.65
CA ASN A 85 -15.44 -2.46 0.42
C ASN A 85 -16.50 -3.58 0.44
N ILE A 86 -17.76 -3.31 0.11
CA ILE A 86 -18.77 -4.36 -0.03
C ILE A 86 -18.41 -5.28 -1.21
N LEU A 87 -18.09 -4.70 -2.37
CA LEU A 87 -17.70 -5.46 -3.57
C LEU A 87 -16.45 -6.31 -3.31
N GLY A 88 -15.40 -5.70 -2.75
CA GLY A 88 -14.17 -6.40 -2.41
C GLY A 88 -14.38 -7.52 -1.39
N GLY A 89 -15.20 -7.27 -0.36
CA GLY A 89 -15.55 -8.28 0.64
C GLY A 89 -16.30 -9.47 0.05
N LEU A 90 -17.25 -9.23 -0.88
CA LEU A 90 -17.93 -10.30 -1.61
C LEU A 90 -16.96 -11.10 -2.48
N GLY A 91 -16.02 -10.44 -3.16
CA GLY A 91 -14.96 -11.10 -3.93
C GLY A 91 -14.07 -11.98 -3.05
N LEU A 92 -13.67 -11.48 -1.87
CA LEU A 92 -12.85 -12.22 -0.91
C LEU A 92 -13.61 -13.41 -0.30
N PHE A 93 -14.89 -13.24 0.00
CA PHE A 93 -15.76 -14.33 0.46
C PHE A 93 -15.86 -15.42 -0.59
N ALA A 94 -16.18 -15.03 -1.83
CA ALA A 94 -16.25 -15.96 -2.95
C ALA A 94 -14.92 -16.70 -3.14
N PHE A 95 -13.77 -16.00 -3.08
CA PHE A 95 -12.46 -16.64 -3.14
C PHE A 95 -12.25 -17.68 -2.02
N GLY A 96 -12.78 -17.43 -0.83
CA GLY A 96 -12.77 -18.40 0.27
C GLY A 96 -13.55 -19.70 -0.02
N LEU A 97 -14.56 -19.67 -0.90
CA LEU A 97 -15.48 -20.78 -1.15
C LEU A 97 -15.22 -21.54 -2.46
N ILE A 98 -14.52 -20.92 -3.43
CA ILE A 98 -14.36 -21.53 -4.76
C ILE A 98 -13.62 -22.88 -4.71
N PRO A 99 -13.99 -23.83 -5.56
CA PRO A 99 -13.19 -25.03 -5.81
C PRO A 99 -11.90 -24.69 -6.58
N SER A 100 -11.02 -25.67 -6.75
CA SER A 100 -9.81 -25.53 -7.55
C SER A 100 -10.13 -25.15 -9.00
N GLY A 101 -9.27 -24.35 -9.61
CA GLY A 101 -9.39 -23.92 -11.00
C GLY A 101 -8.88 -22.49 -11.21
N TYR A 102 -8.16 -22.27 -12.31
CA TYR A 102 -7.54 -20.95 -12.58
C TYR A 102 -8.59 -19.86 -12.77
N TRP A 103 -9.59 -20.06 -13.61
CA TRP A 103 -10.57 -19.03 -13.97
C TRP A 103 -11.49 -18.60 -12.81
N PRO A 104 -12.01 -19.51 -11.95
CA PRO A 104 -12.71 -19.11 -10.74
C PRO A 104 -11.85 -18.26 -9.80
N VAL A 105 -10.57 -18.61 -9.64
CA VAL A 105 -9.61 -17.81 -8.85
C VAL A 105 -9.43 -16.42 -9.45
N VAL A 106 -9.19 -16.33 -10.76
CA VAL A 106 -9.07 -15.04 -11.47
C VAL A 106 -10.32 -14.19 -11.26
N ALA A 107 -11.51 -14.75 -11.48
CA ALA A 107 -12.76 -14.00 -11.39
C ALA A 107 -12.97 -13.41 -9.97
N THR A 108 -12.82 -14.24 -8.93
CA THR A 108 -13.03 -13.80 -7.54
C THR A 108 -11.95 -12.82 -7.08
N MET A 109 -10.70 -13.04 -7.49
CA MET A 109 -9.59 -12.13 -7.18
C MET A 109 -9.71 -10.79 -7.91
N MET A 110 -10.21 -10.76 -9.14
CA MET A 110 -10.49 -9.50 -9.84
C MET A 110 -11.56 -8.69 -9.11
N VAL A 111 -12.64 -9.33 -8.62
CA VAL A 111 -13.68 -8.63 -7.85
C VAL A 111 -13.12 -8.08 -6.54
N TYR A 112 -12.34 -8.87 -5.80
CA TYR A 112 -11.66 -8.43 -4.58
C TYR A 112 -10.72 -7.26 -4.87
N SER A 113 -9.83 -7.43 -5.84
CA SER A 113 -8.85 -6.43 -6.25
C SER A 113 -9.49 -5.14 -6.73
N MET A 114 -10.60 -5.22 -7.48
CA MET A 114 -11.36 -4.05 -7.90
C MET A 114 -11.83 -3.24 -6.69
N GLY A 115 -12.42 -3.89 -5.68
CA GLY A 115 -12.84 -3.23 -4.45
C GLY A 115 -11.66 -2.58 -3.72
N ALA A 116 -10.56 -3.32 -3.54
CA ALA A 116 -9.37 -2.82 -2.85
C ALA A 116 -8.77 -1.58 -3.56
N HIS A 117 -8.58 -1.63 -4.89
CA HIS A 117 -8.02 -0.53 -5.66
C HIS A 117 -8.94 0.69 -5.76
N MET A 118 -10.27 0.49 -5.84
CA MET A 118 -11.24 1.59 -5.76
C MET A 118 -11.14 2.32 -4.42
N TYR A 119 -10.89 1.61 -3.32
CA TYR A 119 -10.81 2.20 -1.99
C TYR A 119 -9.54 3.03 -1.78
N MET A 120 -8.40 2.63 -2.35
CA MET A 120 -7.10 3.28 -2.13
C MET A 120 -7.11 4.83 -2.31
N PRO A 121 -7.53 5.39 -3.46
CA PRO A 121 -7.55 6.84 -3.65
C PRO A 121 -8.57 7.54 -2.74
N VAL A 122 -9.69 6.87 -2.50
CA VAL A 122 -10.78 7.38 -1.64
C VAL A 122 -10.35 7.40 -0.17
N GLN A 123 -9.63 6.38 0.30
CA GLN A 123 -9.08 6.34 1.65
C GLN A 123 -8.18 7.56 1.92
N GLY A 124 -7.29 7.87 0.97
CA GLY A 124 -6.42 9.04 1.08
C GLY A 124 -7.22 10.34 1.18
N ALA A 125 -8.20 10.55 0.31
CA ALA A 125 -9.04 11.74 0.29
C ALA A 125 -9.88 11.87 1.58
N LEU A 126 -10.52 10.78 2.02
CA LEU A 126 -11.29 10.77 3.27
C LEU A 126 -10.41 11.03 4.49
N SER A 127 -9.23 10.40 4.58
CA SER A 127 -8.29 10.64 5.68
C SER A 127 -7.94 12.12 5.80
N MET A 128 -7.62 12.75 4.66
CA MET A 128 -7.27 14.17 4.61
C MET A 128 -8.45 15.07 4.96
N SER A 129 -9.68 14.69 4.60
CA SER A 129 -10.88 15.46 4.92
C SER A 129 -11.19 15.54 6.42
N PHE A 130 -10.63 14.64 7.23
CA PHE A 130 -10.74 14.65 8.69
C PHE A 130 -9.63 15.42 9.39
N ALA A 131 -8.65 15.93 8.65
CA ALA A 131 -7.56 16.70 9.23
C ALA A 131 -8.08 18.01 9.83
N LYS A 132 -7.54 18.39 11.00
CA LYS A 132 -7.79 19.67 11.66
C LYS A 132 -6.48 20.47 11.67
N ASP A 133 -6.59 21.78 11.62
CA ASP A 133 -5.46 22.71 11.79
C ASP A 133 -4.28 22.41 10.82
N GLY A 134 -4.55 22.02 9.59
CA GLY A 134 -3.53 21.73 8.59
C GLY A 134 -2.70 20.45 8.83
N LYS A 135 -3.02 19.65 9.86
CA LYS A 135 -2.27 18.43 10.23
C LYS A 135 -2.68 17.21 9.39
N ILE A 136 -2.55 17.34 8.07
CA ILE A 136 -2.99 16.34 7.08
C ILE A 136 -2.14 15.07 7.17
N GLY A 137 -0.83 15.22 7.18
CA GLY A 137 0.11 14.09 7.24
C GLY A 137 -0.07 13.27 8.53
N ARG A 138 -0.20 13.95 9.68
CA ARG A 138 -0.49 13.30 10.95
C ARG A 138 -1.78 12.48 10.89
N ARG A 139 -2.84 13.01 10.25
CA ARG A 139 -4.12 12.30 10.12
C ARG A 139 -4.00 11.02 9.28
N LEU A 140 -3.27 11.10 8.16
CA LEU A 140 -2.96 9.92 7.34
C LEU A 140 -2.18 8.87 8.14
N GLY A 141 -1.15 9.30 8.90
CA GLY A 141 -0.37 8.42 9.76
C GLY A 141 -1.18 7.76 10.87
N GLU A 142 -2.11 8.48 11.52
CA GLU A 142 -3.01 7.93 12.55
C GLU A 142 -3.92 6.83 11.97
N VAL A 143 -4.49 7.05 10.79
CA VAL A 143 -5.33 6.06 10.10
C VAL A 143 -4.52 4.82 9.73
N GLN A 144 -3.33 5.01 9.16
CA GLN A 144 -2.43 3.91 8.81
C GLN A 144 -1.99 3.12 10.04
N SER A 145 -1.70 3.79 11.15
CA SER A 145 -1.32 3.15 12.40
C SER A 145 -2.43 2.23 12.95
N VAL A 146 -3.68 2.68 12.93
CA VAL A 146 -4.84 1.87 13.35
C VAL A 146 -5.00 0.64 12.46
N ASN A 147 -4.88 0.80 11.15
CA ASN A 147 -4.93 -0.30 10.18
C ASN A 147 -3.82 -1.33 10.46
N THR A 148 -2.57 -0.88 10.60
CA THR A 148 -1.42 -1.75 10.86
C THR A 148 -1.52 -2.44 12.23
N ALA A 149 -1.99 -1.78 13.26
CA ALA A 149 -2.19 -2.41 14.57
C ALA A 149 -3.22 -3.55 14.50
N ALA A 150 -4.35 -3.33 13.81
CA ALA A 150 -5.35 -4.37 13.59
C ALA A 150 -4.80 -5.53 12.74
N LEU A 151 -3.98 -5.24 11.71
CA LEU A 151 -3.29 -6.25 10.92
C LEU A 151 -2.42 -7.14 11.80
N ILE A 152 -1.57 -6.57 12.66
CA ILE A 152 -0.66 -7.33 13.54
C ILE A 152 -1.45 -8.24 14.49
N VAL A 153 -2.46 -7.70 15.17
CA VAL A 153 -3.30 -8.46 16.11
C VAL A 153 -3.99 -9.61 15.39
N THR A 154 -4.54 -9.35 14.22
CA THR A 154 -5.22 -10.39 13.43
C THR A 154 -4.26 -11.44 12.90
N ALA A 155 -3.09 -11.04 12.39
CA ALA A 155 -2.09 -11.99 11.90
C ALA A 155 -1.61 -12.93 13.03
N ALA A 156 -1.36 -12.36 14.23
CA ALA A 156 -1.05 -13.17 15.41
C ALA A 156 -2.21 -14.11 15.79
N SER A 157 -3.45 -13.63 15.77
CA SER A 157 -4.62 -14.45 16.05
C SER A 157 -4.78 -15.58 15.04
N LEU A 158 -4.60 -15.31 13.74
CA LEU A 158 -4.65 -16.32 12.69
C LEU A 158 -3.55 -17.37 12.84
N TYR A 159 -2.33 -16.97 13.25
CA TYR A 159 -1.27 -17.92 13.56
C TYR A 159 -1.72 -18.92 14.63
N PHE A 160 -2.30 -18.45 15.75
CA PHE A 160 -2.80 -19.33 16.81
C PHE A 160 -3.97 -20.21 16.34
N LEU A 161 -4.90 -19.64 15.56
CA LEU A 161 -6.04 -20.39 15.02
C LEU A 161 -5.59 -21.50 14.07
N TYR A 162 -4.64 -21.25 13.18
CA TYR A 162 -4.09 -22.27 12.29
C TYR A 162 -3.26 -23.31 13.06
N ARG A 163 -2.41 -22.86 14.00
CA ARG A 163 -1.48 -23.73 14.69
C ARG A 163 -2.14 -24.68 15.68
N PHE A 164 -3.17 -24.24 16.40
CA PHE A 164 -3.78 -24.97 17.52
C PHE A 164 -5.18 -25.49 17.22
N LEU A 165 -5.94 -24.79 16.36
CA LEU A 165 -7.31 -25.17 16.02
C LEU A 165 -7.45 -25.73 14.61
N ASN A 166 -6.39 -25.75 13.81
CA ASN A 166 -6.36 -26.25 12.44
C ASN A 166 -7.55 -25.75 11.59
N ILE A 167 -7.88 -24.46 11.71
CA ILE A 167 -8.99 -23.87 10.97
C ILE A 167 -8.76 -23.98 9.45
N PRO A 168 -9.79 -24.30 8.65
CA PRO A 168 -9.67 -24.28 7.20
C PRO A 168 -9.56 -22.85 6.68
N PHE A 169 -8.92 -22.67 5.51
CA PHE A 169 -8.75 -21.33 4.90
C PHE A 169 -10.08 -20.59 4.67
N VAL A 170 -11.16 -21.30 4.39
CA VAL A 170 -12.49 -20.68 4.23
C VAL A 170 -12.90 -19.85 5.45
N VAL A 171 -12.52 -20.26 6.66
CA VAL A 171 -12.85 -19.52 7.89
C VAL A 171 -12.08 -18.19 7.92
N SER A 172 -10.78 -18.19 7.64
CA SER A 172 -10.00 -16.95 7.63
C SER A 172 -10.47 -15.98 6.53
N PHE A 173 -10.76 -16.48 5.32
CA PHE A 173 -11.31 -15.65 4.24
C PHE A 173 -12.70 -15.12 4.57
N THR A 174 -13.54 -15.88 5.28
CA THR A 174 -14.84 -15.41 5.77
C THR A 174 -14.65 -14.28 6.80
N ILE A 175 -13.69 -14.42 7.74
CA ILE A 175 -13.37 -13.36 8.72
C ILE A 175 -12.95 -12.07 7.99
N GLY A 176 -12.02 -12.17 7.03
CA GLY A 176 -11.55 -11.02 6.24
C GLY A 176 -12.67 -10.38 5.42
N ALA A 177 -13.52 -11.20 4.80
CA ALA A 177 -14.65 -10.76 4.00
C ALA A 177 -15.71 -10.04 4.85
N VAL A 178 -16.10 -10.62 5.98
CA VAL A 178 -17.04 -10.00 6.92
C VAL A 178 -16.49 -8.67 7.44
N ALA A 179 -15.22 -8.61 7.78
CA ALA A 179 -14.57 -7.36 8.20
C ALA A 179 -14.64 -6.29 7.09
N MET A 180 -14.34 -6.66 5.84
CA MET A 180 -14.38 -5.73 4.71
C MET A 180 -15.80 -5.25 4.40
N VAL A 181 -16.79 -6.16 4.39
CA VAL A 181 -18.20 -5.80 4.21
C VAL A 181 -18.68 -4.91 5.34
N ALA A 182 -18.34 -5.24 6.61
CA ALA A 182 -18.69 -4.42 7.78
C ALA A 182 -18.09 -3.01 7.67
N ALA A 183 -16.83 -2.88 7.21
CA ALA A 183 -16.23 -1.58 6.91
C ALA A 183 -17.04 -0.82 5.86
N GLY A 184 -17.46 -1.49 4.78
CA GLY A 184 -18.34 -0.92 3.75
C GLY A 184 -19.68 -0.42 4.33
N VAL A 185 -20.29 -1.21 5.19
CA VAL A 185 -21.55 -0.84 5.87
C VAL A 185 -21.36 0.36 6.81
N LEU A 186 -20.22 0.43 7.53
CA LEU A 186 -19.91 1.59 8.37
C LEU A 186 -19.82 2.89 7.57
N PHE A 187 -19.29 2.84 6.34
CA PHE A 187 -19.27 4.00 5.43
C PHE A 187 -20.70 4.48 5.09
N LEU A 188 -21.68 3.58 4.97
CA LEU A 188 -23.08 3.99 4.72
C LEU A 188 -23.69 4.79 5.88
N PHE A 189 -23.21 4.58 7.11
CA PHE A 189 -23.65 5.34 8.29
C PHE A 189 -22.92 6.66 8.49
N MET A 190 -21.88 6.95 7.71
CA MET A 190 -21.21 8.24 7.73
C MET A 190 -22.04 9.29 6.97
N SER A 191 -22.01 10.52 7.48
CA SER A 191 -22.64 11.64 6.80
C SER A 191 -22.01 11.81 5.41
N PRO A 192 -22.83 11.95 4.34
CA PRO A 192 -22.28 12.34 3.05
C PRO A 192 -21.54 13.65 3.28
N ARG A 193 -20.23 13.61 3.29
CA ARG A 193 -19.49 14.87 3.21
C ARG A 193 -19.80 15.42 1.85
N GLN A 194 -20.10 16.70 1.80
CA GLN A 194 -20.10 17.49 0.58
C GLN A 194 -18.67 17.59 0.01
N THR A 195 -18.06 16.47 -0.30
CA THR A 195 -17.21 16.41 -1.45
C THR A 195 -18.19 16.63 -2.59
N GLU A 196 -18.24 17.85 -3.07
CA GLU A 196 -19.10 18.27 -4.19
C GLU A 196 -19.08 17.16 -5.24
N ILE A 197 -20.28 16.80 -5.74
CA ILE A 197 -20.41 15.82 -6.84
C ILE A 197 -19.33 16.17 -7.86
N ARG A 198 -18.37 15.28 -8.06
CA ARG A 198 -17.20 15.57 -8.89
C ARG A 198 -17.66 16.03 -10.25
N LYS A 199 -17.42 17.30 -10.57
CA LYS A 199 -17.77 17.88 -11.87
C LYS A 199 -16.94 17.27 -13.01
N GLN A 200 -15.75 16.74 -12.69
CA GLN A 200 -14.83 16.17 -13.66
C GLN A 200 -14.65 14.66 -13.42
N ARG A 201 -14.98 13.86 -14.44
CA ARG A 201 -14.84 12.40 -14.41
C ARG A 201 -13.40 11.94 -14.59
N PHE A 202 -12.59 12.69 -15.34
CA PHE A 202 -11.18 12.42 -15.61
C PHE A 202 -10.38 13.69 -15.43
N VAL A 203 -9.36 13.65 -14.59
CA VAL A 203 -8.52 14.80 -14.31
C VAL A 203 -7.08 14.48 -14.70
N PHE A 204 -6.74 14.67 -15.98
CA PHE A 204 -5.35 14.87 -16.37
C PHE A 204 -5.08 16.38 -16.37
N ASN A 205 -4.64 16.90 -15.24
CA ASN A 205 -4.32 18.31 -15.11
C ASN A 205 -2.79 18.49 -15.08
N LYS A 206 -2.27 19.35 -15.96
CA LYS A 206 -0.83 19.68 -16.04
C LYS A 206 -0.28 20.23 -14.72
N LYS A 207 -1.13 20.79 -13.85
CA LYS A 207 -0.80 21.23 -12.49
C LYS A 207 -0.19 20.08 -11.65
N PHE A 208 -0.65 18.84 -11.83
CA PHE A 208 -0.20 17.66 -11.10
C PHE A 208 0.92 16.86 -11.81
N LYS A 209 1.50 17.40 -12.89
CA LYS A 209 2.53 16.70 -13.68
C LYS A 209 3.65 16.13 -12.82
N LEU A 210 4.18 16.91 -11.87
CA LEU A 210 5.26 16.46 -10.98
C LEU A 210 4.81 15.29 -10.09
N PHE A 211 3.58 15.33 -9.57
CA PHE A 211 3.00 14.24 -8.81
C PHE A 211 2.93 12.94 -9.62
N TYR A 212 2.49 12.99 -10.87
CA TYR A 212 2.43 11.82 -11.73
C TYR A 212 3.81 11.21 -11.98
N PHE A 213 4.82 12.03 -12.23
CA PHE A 213 6.21 11.55 -12.35
C PHE A 213 6.72 10.93 -11.05
N LEU A 214 6.42 11.51 -9.89
CA LEU A 214 6.76 10.93 -8.59
C LEU A 214 6.08 9.56 -8.38
N CYS A 215 4.83 9.36 -8.84
CA CYS A 215 4.16 8.06 -8.78
C CYS A 215 4.84 7.02 -9.68
N ILE A 216 5.22 7.36 -10.91
CA ILE A 216 5.94 6.50 -11.84
C ILE A 216 7.27 6.03 -11.23
N VAL A 217 8.08 6.97 -10.76
CA VAL A 217 9.40 6.68 -10.19
C VAL A 217 9.29 5.87 -8.90
N TYR A 218 8.28 6.17 -8.09
CA TYR A 218 7.98 5.39 -6.88
C TYR A 218 7.58 3.95 -7.22
N GLY A 219 6.66 3.74 -8.17
CA GLY A 219 6.23 2.41 -8.60
C GLY A 219 7.38 1.55 -9.07
N ALA A 220 8.28 2.12 -9.89
CA ALA A 220 9.47 1.43 -10.37
C ALA A 220 10.37 0.98 -9.22
N ARG A 221 10.70 1.87 -8.30
CA ARG A 221 11.54 1.57 -7.16
C ARG A 221 10.89 0.58 -6.20
N LYS A 222 9.64 0.84 -5.81
CA LYS A 222 8.86 -0.02 -4.91
C LYS A 222 8.89 -1.47 -5.38
N GLN A 223 8.69 -1.69 -6.67
CA GLN A 223 8.60 -3.03 -7.23
C GLN A 223 9.95 -3.75 -7.24
N ILE A 224 11.05 -3.02 -7.46
CA ILE A 224 12.40 -3.60 -7.32
C ILE A 224 12.60 -4.13 -5.90
N THR A 225 12.26 -3.35 -4.87
CA THR A 225 12.47 -3.77 -3.50
C THR A 225 11.54 -4.90 -3.07
N ILE A 226 10.24 -4.78 -3.33
CA ILE A 226 9.26 -5.80 -2.93
C ILE A 226 9.57 -7.16 -3.55
N THR A 227 10.01 -7.18 -4.82
CA THR A 227 10.27 -8.43 -5.53
C THR A 227 11.67 -8.97 -5.25
N PHE A 228 12.70 -8.11 -5.32
CA PHE A 228 14.08 -8.60 -5.40
C PHE A 228 14.84 -8.58 -4.06
N VAL A 229 14.40 -7.85 -3.03
CA VAL A 229 15.09 -7.92 -1.72
C VAL A 229 14.80 -9.25 -1.00
N PRO A 230 13.55 -9.76 -0.93
CA PRO A 230 13.32 -11.11 -0.44
C PRO A 230 14.09 -12.17 -1.24
N TRP A 231 14.13 -12.03 -2.57
CA TRP A 231 14.88 -12.92 -3.43
C TRP A 231 16.39 -12.88 -3.16
N LEU A 232 16.96 -11.68 -2.94
CA LEU A 232 18.35 -11.48 -2.54
C LEU A 232 18.66 -12.22 -1.22
N LEU A 233 17.82 -12.05 -0.20
CA LEU A 233 18.00 -12.71 1.08
C LEU A 233 17.99 -14.24 0.96
N ILE A 234 17.10 -14.79 0.12
CA ILE A 234 17.00 -16.24 -0.08
C ILE A 234 18.15 -16.78 -0.91
N THR A 235 18.46 -16.16 -2.06
CA THR A 235 19.34 -16.76 -3.08
C THR A 235 20.81 -16.36 -2.97
N VAL A 236 21.13 -15.22 -2.38
CA VAL A 236 22.49 -14.71 -2.24
C VAL A 236 23.02 -14.84 -0.81
N TYR A 237 22.09 -14.73 0.18
CA TYR A 237 22.44 -14.84 1.58
C TYR A 237 21.96 -16.14 2.24
N ASP A 238 21.38 -17.08 1.48
CA ASP A 238 20.88 -18.39 1.94
C ASP A 238 19.98 -18.31 3.19
N GLN A 239 19.20 -17.20 3.30
CA GLN A 239 18.34 -16.99 4.45
C GLN A 239 17.03 -17.75 4.32
N PRO A 240 16.57 -18.40 5.39
CA PRO A 240 15.27 -19.05 5.41
C PRO A 240 14.14 -18.02 5.36
N VAL A 241 12.97 -18.43 4.87
CA VAL A 241 11.76 -17.59 4.80
C VAL A 241 11.38 -17.00 6.16
N SER A 242 11.70 -17.71 7.26
CA SER A 242 11.48 -17.22 8.63
C SER A 242 12.22 -15.91 8.93
N THR A 243 13.43 -15.69 8.39
CA THR A 243 14.17 -14.43 8.53
C THR A 243 13.39 -13.28 7.89
N ILE A 244 12.87 -13.48 6.68
CA ILE A 244 12.08 -12.45 5.96
C ILE A 244 10.79 -12.14 6.73
N THR A 245 10.11 -13.19 7.21
CA THR A 245 8.89 -13.05 8.02
C THR A 245 9.16 -12.27 9.31
N MET A 246 10.28 -12.54 9.97
CA MET A 246 10.70 -11.82 11.17
C MET A 246 10.96 -10.34 10.87
N LEU A 247 11.68 -10.04 9.79
CA LEU A 247 11.95 -8.65 9.36
C LEU A 247 10.65 -7.92 9.04
N PHE A 248 9.72 -8.57 8.33
CA PHE A 248 8.39 -8.00 8.04
C PHE A 248 7.62 -7.69 9.34
N PHE A 249 7.66 -8.60 10.31
CA PHE A 249 7.00 -8.41 11.60
C PHE A 249 7.60 -7.25 12.40
N ILE A 250 8.92 -7.14 12.42
CA ILE A 250 9.64 -6.00 13.03
C ILE A 250 9.19 -4.68 12.38
N VAL A 251 9.15 -4.62 11.05
CA VAL A 251 8.68 -3.45 10.30
C VAL A 251 7.24 -3.10 10.67
N ALA A 252 6.35 -4.09 10.74
CA ALA A 252 4.95 -3.87 11.06
C ALA A 252 4.78 -3.25 12.46
N ILE A 253 5.49 -3.78 13.48
CA ILE A 253 5.45 -3.24 14.84
C ILE A 253 5.97 -1.78 14.86
N ILE A 254 7.10 -1.52 14.22
CA ILE A 254 7.67 -0.17 14.19
C ILE A 254 6.72 0.80 13.48
N ASN A 255 6.07 0.38 12.39
CA ASN A 255 5.17 1.21 11.59
C ASN A 255 3.96 1.75 12.38
N VAL A 256 3.48 1.03 13.40
CA VAL A 256 2.39 1.53 14.27
C VAL A 256 2.74 2.90 14.87
N PHE A 257 4.00 3.10 15.25
CA PHE A 257 4.48 4.34 15.84
C PHE A 257 5.12 5.27 14.81
N PHE A 258 5.78 4.69 13.81
CA PHE A 258 6.51 5.42 12.79
C PHE A 258 5.59 6.20 11.84
N CYS A 259 4.46 5.64 11.43
CA CYS A 259 3.54 6.31 10.50
C CYS A 259 2.95 7.62 11.06
N PRO A 260 2.44 7.70 12.31
CA PRO A 260 2.00 8.98 12.89
C PRO A 260 3.12 9.98 13.06
N TRP A 261 4.34 9.52 13.42
CA TRP A 261 5.52 10.37 13.51
C TRP A 261 5.92 10.94 12.15
N LEU A 262 5.97 10.09 11.12
CA LEU A 262 6.27 10.49 9.76
C LEU A 262 5.23 11.47 9.20
N GLY A 263 3.95 11.22 9.46
CA GLY A 263 2.86 12.12 9.13
C GLY A 263 3.02 13.49 9.81
N GLY A 264 3.41 13.51 11.10
CA GLY A 264 3.73 14.74 11.80
C GLY A 264 4.99 15.45 11.28
N LEU A 265 5.95 14.69 10.76
CA LEU A 265 7.15 15.23 10.11
C LEU A 265 6.79 15.93 8.78
N ILE A 266 5.88 15.32 7.99
CA ILE A 266 5.34 15.94 6.77
C ILE A 266 4.69 17.28 7.09
N ASP A 267 3.85 17.34 8.12
CA ASP A 267 3.16 18.56 8.51
C ASP A 267 4.14 19.67 8.98
N ARG A 268 5.23 19.30 9.67
CA ARG A 268 6.23 20.24 10.21
C ARG A 268 7.27 20.68 9.19
N LYS A 269 7.85 19.73 8.45
CA LYS A 269 8.99 19.96 7.53
C LYS A 269 8.57 20.08 6.07
N GLY A 270 7.37 19.58 5.71
CA GLY A 270 6.79 19.60 4.37
C GLY A 270 7.13 18.38 3.54
N GLU A 271 6.39 18.25 2.47
CA GLU A 271 6.44 17.14 1.53
C GLU A 271 7.80 17.01 0.86
N ARG A 272 8.38 18.13 0.42
CA ARG A 272 9.71 18.18 -0.20
C ARG A 272 10.78 17.55 0.69
N PHE A 273 10.85 17.95 1.97
CA PHE A 273 11.84 17.44 2.91
C PHE A 273 11.69 15.92 3.09
N VAL A 274 10.47 15.44 3.32
CA VAL A 274 10.23 14.02 3.59
C VAL A 274 10.50 13.16 2.37
N LEU A 275 10.10 13.59 1.16
CA LEU A 275 10.36 12.85 -0.07
C LEU A 275 11.85 12.88 -0.47
N MET A 276 12.57 13.95 -0.19
CA MET A 276 14.02 13.98 -0.36
C MET A 276 14.72 13.06 0.64
N LEU A 277 14.30 13.05 1.90
CA LEU A 277 14.82 12.15 2.92
C LEU A 277 14.56 10.68 2.55
N GLU A 278 13.33 10.35 2.12
CA GLU A 278 13.00 9.05 1.54
C GLU A 278 13.98 8.69 0.43
N ALA A 279 14.14 9.55 -0.57
CA ALA A 279 14.97 9.25 -1.73
C ALA A 279 16.46 9.01 -1.36
N ILE A 280 17.00 9.77 -0.39
CA ILE A 280 18.38 9.59 0.10
C ILE A 280 18.51 8.24 0.84
N LEU A 281 17.60 7.94 1.77
CA LEU A 281 17.67 6.70 2.54
C LEU A 281 17.51 5.47 1.65
N LEU A 282 16.65 5.55 0.63
CA LEU A 282 16.44 4.47 -0.33
C LEU A 282 17.62 4.32 -1.29
N LEU A 283 18.30 5.41 -1.64
CA LEU A 283 19.56 5.36 -2.37
C LEU A 283 20.62 4.60 -1.56
N LEU A 284 20.78 4.95 -0.25
CA LEU A 284 21.68 4.24 0.64
C LEU A 284 21.31 2.77 0.81
N ALA A 285 20.00 2.45 0.89
CA ALA A 285 19.53 1.08 0.94
C ALA A 285 19.89 0.30 -0.33
N CYS A 286 19.69 0.89 -1.52
CA CYS A 286 20.10 0.26 -2.78
C CYS A 286 21.61 0.03 -2.86
N LEU A 287 22.44 0.94 -2.34
CA LEU A 287 23.90 0.72 -2.20
C LEU A 287 24.19 -0.49 -1.30
N GLY A 288 23.51 -0.58 -0.15
CA GLY A 288 23.61 -1.72 0.75
C GLY A 288 23.22 -3.03 0.09
N PHE A 289 22.10 -3.08 -0.64
CA PHE A 289 21.66 -4.28 -1.37
C PHE A 289 22.64 -4.68 -2.47
N ALA A 290 23.20 -3.70 -3.20
CA ALA A 290 24.10 -3.99 -4.32
C ALA A 290 25.51 -4.45 -3.87
N PHE A 291 26.07 -3.79 -2.87
CA PHE A 291 27.52 -3.87 -2.63
C PHE A 291 27.92 -4.47 -1.30
N SER A 292 27.00 -4.68 -0.33
CA SER A 292 27.39 -5.18 0.98
C SER A 292 28.10 -6.55 0.93
N ARG A 293 27.63 -7.47 0.08
CA ARG A 293 28.25 -8.79 -0.08
C ARG A 293 29.65 -8.72 -0.68
N VAL A 294 29.96 -7.67 -1.45
CA VAL A 294 31.26 -7.46 -2.10
C VAL A 294 32.25 -6.78 -1.14
N LEU A 295 31.75 -5.89 -0.28
CA LEU A 295 32.59 -5.02 0.55
C LEU A 295 32.84 -5.57 1.96
N PHE A 296 31.94 -6.43 2.48
CA PHE A 296 31.97 -6.86 3.87
C PHE A 296 31.92 -8.40 3.98
N THR A 297 32.24 -8.89 5.17
CA THR A 297 32.06 -10.30 5.52
C THR A 297 30.57 -10.66 5.45
N GLU A 298 30.27 -11.93 5.25
CA GLU A 298 28.90 -12.42 5.07
C GLU A 298 27.94 -12.00 6.18
N THR A 299 28.36 -12.13 7.44
CA THR A 299 27.56 -11.75 8.60
C THR A 299 27.27 -10.27 8.64
N VAL A 300 28.29 -9.42 8.39
CA VAL A 300 28.14 -7.95 8.38
C VAL A 300 27.25 -7.53 7.21
N ALA A 301 27.45 -8.11 6.04
CA ALA A 301 26.63 -7.86 4.85
C ALA A 301 25.15 -8.21 5.07
N LEU A 302 24.87 -9.35 5.72
CA LEU A 302 23.49 -9.75 6.07
C LEU A 302 22.83 -8.75 7.02
N VAL A 303 23.56 -8.28 8.04
CA VAL A 303 23.04 -7.24 8.96
C VAL A 303 22.74 -5.94 8.21
N ILE A 304 23.64 -5.49 7.33
CA ILE A 304 23.43 -4.30 6.50
C ILE A 304 22.18 -4.44 5.63
N VAL A 305 22.04 -5.56 4.91
CA VAL A 305 20.87 -5.82 4.05
C VAL A 305 19.59 -5.87 4.85
N SER A 306 19.60 -6.49 6.03
CA SER A 306 18.44 -6.54 6.93
C SER A 306 18.05 -5.13 7.43
N CYS A 307 19.00 -4.31 7.82
CA CYS A 307 18.77 -2.91 8.20
C CYS A 307 18.21 -2.10 7.01
N CYS A 308 18.79 -2.26 5.82
CA CYS A 308 18.32 -1.63 4.59
C CYS A 308 16.87 -2.03 4.28
N TYR A 309 16.54 -3.31 4.43
CA TYR A 309 15.16 -3.82 4.26
C TYR A 309 14.18 -3.15 5.22
N VAL A 310 14.54 -3.04 6.49
CA VAL A 310 13.69 -2.37 7.50
C VAL A 310 13.50 -0.91 7.15
N ILE A 311 14.57 -0.17 6.83
CA ILE A 311 14.52 1.25 6.48
C ILE A 311 13.65 1.45 5.24
N ASP A 312 13.83 0.67 4.20
CA ASP A 312 13.06 0.76 2.95
C ASP A 312 11.55 0.58 3.20
N ASN A 313 11.20 -0.46 3.95
CA ASN A 313 9.78 -0.73 4.26
C ASN A 313 9.16 0.33 5.17
N LEU A 314 9.89 0.89 6.14
CA LEU A 314 9.39 1.98 6.98
C LEU A 314 9.12 3.24 6.15
N PHE A 315 10.04 3.59 5.26
CA PHE A 315 9.90 4.78 4.41
C PHE A 315 8.93 4.58 3.22
N SER A 316 8.40 3.37 3.00
CA SER A 316 7.26 3.19 2.10
C SER A 316 6.05 4.05 2.52
N GLY A 317 5.91 4.32 3.83
CA GLY A 317 4.93 5.25 4.41
C GLY A 317 5.08 6.70 3.94
N ALA A 318 6.22 7.10 3.36
CA ALA A 318 6.41 8.43 2.77
C ALA A 318 5.47 8.70 1.57
N GLY A 319 4.77 7.68 1.06
CA GLY A 319 3.64 7.84 0.14
C GLY A 319 2.59 8.83 0.64
N MET A 320 2.42 8.97 1.97
CA MET A 320 1.59 10.00 2.56
C MET A 320 2.00 11.42 2.13
N ALA A 321 3.30 11.68 1.95
CA ALA A 321 3.78 13.00 1.49
C ALA A 321 3.39 13.28 0.03
N ARG A 322 3.32 12.26 -0.84
CA ARG A 322 2.78 12.42 -2.20
C ARG A 322 1.28 12.73 -2.17
N THR A 323 0.55 12.08 -1.28
CA THR A 323 -0.89 12.30 -1.08
C THR A 323 -1.17 13.71 -0.54
N THR A 324 -0.41 14.18 0.47
CA THR A 324 -0.55 15.54 1.01
C THR A 324 -0.15 16.60 -0.01
N TYR A 325 0.85 16.32 -0.86
CA TYR A 325 1.27 17.21 -1.94
C TYR A 325 0.13 17.49 -2.93
N VAL A 326 -0.61 16.46 -3.36
CA VAL A 326 -1.82 16.64 -4.19
C VAL A 326 -2.82 17.56 -3.49
N ARG A 327 -3.11 17.30 -2.23
CA ARG A 327 -4.09 18.10 -1.46
C ARG A 327 -3.70 19.56 -1.33
N ARG A 328 -2.41 19.84 -1.17
CA ARG A 328 -1.89 21.23 -1.07
C ARG A 328 -1.88 21.96 -2.40
N LEU A 329 -1.76 21.25 -3.52
CA LEU A 329 -1.86 21.83 -4.86
C LEU A 329 -3.30 22.06 -5.29
N THR A 330 -4.26 21.37 -4.68
CA THR A 330 -5.65 21.35 -5.13
C THR A 330 -6.43 22.48 -4.47
N ASP A 331 -7.08 23.32 -5.28
CA ASP A 331 -8.01 24.33 -4.82
C ASP A 331 -9.40 23.72 -4.58
N ASP A 332 -9.78 22.72 -5.40
CA ASP A 332 -11.02 21.98 -5.30
C ASP A 332 -10.81 20.59 -4.67
N PRO A 333 -11.29 20.33 -3.44
CA PRO A 333 -11.20 19.02 -2.80
C PRO A 333 -11.78 17.86 -3.62
N SER A 334 -12.70 18.11 -4.55
CA SER A 334 -13.31 17.08 -5.39
C SER A 334 -12.33 16.46 -6.40
N GLU A 335 -11.24 17.16 -6.75
CA GLU A 335 -10.22 16.68 -7.68
C GLU A 335 -9.25 15.67 -7.03
N VAL A 336 -9.17 15.63 -5.69
CA VAL A 336 -8.14 14.87 -4.96
C VAL A 336 -8.20 13.39 -5.28
N SER A 337 -9.36 12.76 -5.09
CA SER A 337 -9.51 11.30 -5.33
C SER A 337 -9.24 10.92 -6.79
N ALA A 338 -9.69 11.73 -7.74
CA ALA A 338 -9.47 11.48 -9.16
C ALA A 338 -7.98 11.60 -9.53
N THR A 339 -7.29 12.61 -8.96
CA THR A 339 -5.84 12.80 -9.16
C THR A 339 -5.03 11.66 -8.53
N LEU A 340 -5.41 11.22 -7.32
CA LEU A 340 -4.79 10.07 -6.66
C LEU A 340 -5.03 8.78 -7.44
N ALA A 341 -6.25 8.57 -7.97
CA ALA A 341 -6.56 7.41 -8.80
C ALA A 341 -5.68 7.34 -10.05
N LEU A 342 -5.48 8.47 -10.74
CA LEU A 342 -4.57 8.54 -11.89
C LEU A 342 -3.11 8.25 -11.49
N GLY A 343 -2.65 8.76 -10.34
CA GLY A 343 -1.33 8.45 -9.78
C GLY A 343 -1.16 6.96 -9.51
N ILE A 344 -2.17 6.30 -8.95
CA ILE A 344 -2.19 4.85 -8.72
C ILE A 344 -2.14 4.09 -10.06
N SER A 345 -2.91 4.51 -11.07
CA SER A 345 -2.84 3.88 -12.40
C SER A 345 -1.43 3.95 -12.99
N PHE A 346 -0.74 5.09 -12.88
CA PHE A 346 0.66 5.20 -13.33
C PHE A 346 1.62 4.33 -12.52
N ASP A 347 1.44 4.24 -11.20
CA ASP A 347 2.22 3.32 -10.35
C ASP A 347 2.05 1.86 -10.83
N HIS A 348 0.82 1.42 -11.11
CA HIS A 348 0.54 0.04 -11.55
C HIS A 348 1.08 -0.27 -12.95
N VAL A 349 1.03 0.66 -13.91
CA VAL A 349 1.67 0.45 -15.23
C VAL A 349 3.13 0.06 -15.07
N ILE A 350 3.84 0.80 -14.23
CA ILE A 350 5.26 0.57 -14.02
C ILE A 350 5.49 -0.67 -13.14
N SER A 351 4.70 -0.86 -12.10
CA SER A 351 4.81 -2.01 -11.20
C SER A 351 4.60 -3.34 -11.92
N MET A 352 3.76 -3.40 -12.94
CA MET A 352 3.55 -4.62 -13.75
C MET A 352 4.73 -4.93 -14.67
N SER A 353 5.44 -3.93 -15.18
CA SER A 353 6.53 -4.11 -16.14
C SER A 353 7.91 -4.28 -15.48
N MET A 354 8.14 -3.63 -14.34
CA MET A 354 9.45 -3.62 -13.67
C MET A 354 9.99 -5.00 -13.26
N PRO A 355 9.19 -5.96 -12.74
CA PRO A 355 9.71 -7.28 -12.38
C PRO A 355 10.27 -8.03 -13.57
N ALA A 356 9.64 -7.93 -14.75
CA ALA A 356 10.13 -8.58 -15.96
C ALA A 356 11.48 -8.00 -16.40
N LEU A 357 11.59 -6.68 -16.47
CA LEU A 357 12.82 -5.98 -16.86
C LEU A 357 13.97 -6.25 -15.87
N ALA A 358 13.70 -6.12 -14.57
CA ALA A 358 14.70 -6.34 -13.54
C ALA A 358 15.07 -7.84 -13.42
N GLY A 359 14.13 -8.75 -13.64
CA GLY A 359 14.39 -10.19 -13.69
C GLY A 359 15.29 -10.59 -14.84
N MET A 360 15.11 -9.98 -16.02
CA MET A 360 16.05 -10.15 -17.15
C MET A 360 17.46 -9.69 -16.78
N LEU A 361 17.60 -8.52 -16.14
CA LEU A 361 18.91 -8.03 -15.67
C LEU A 361 19.54 -8.97 -14.64
N TRP A 362 18.76 -9.51 -13.71
CA TRP A 362 19.25 -10.49 -12.75
C TRP A 362 19.77 -11.76 -13.43
N ALA A 363 19.03 -12.25 -14.42
CA ALA A 363 19.35 -13.48 -15.15
C ALA A 363 20.58 -13.36 -16.07
N THR A 364 21.05 -12.16 -16.41
CA THR A 364 22.25 -11.98 -17.25
C THR A 364 23.50 -12.57 -16.62
N ASN A 365 23.60 -12.57 -15.30
CA ASN A 365 24.69 -13.20 -14.57
C ASN A 365 24.19 -13.61 -13.17
N MET A 366 23.94 -14.91 -12.97
CA MET A 366 23.36 -15.44 -11.74
C MET A 366 24.19 -15.14 -10.48
N GLY A 367 25.50 -14.89 -10.60
CA GLY A 367 26.37 -14.56 -9.47
C GLY A 367 26.34 -13.09 -9.05
N VAL A 368 26.13 -12.16 -10.01
CA VAL A 368 26.24 -10.70 -9.79
C VAL A 368 25.08 -9.90 -10.37
N GLY A 369 24.11 -10.53 -11.01
CA GLY A 369 22.98 -9.87 -11.67
C GLY A 369 22.13 -9.04 -10.71
N TYR A 370 22.08 -9.41 -9.42
CA TYR A 370 21.42 -8.61 -8.39
C TYR A 370 22.04 -7.20 -8.27
N ILE A 371 23.36 -7.06 -8.48
CA ILE A 371 24.05 -5.75 -8.46
C ILE A 371 23.46 -4.85 -9.54
N TYR A 372 23.23 -5.37 -10.76
CA TYR A 372 22.66 -4.59 -11.86
C TYR A 372 21.24 -4.11 -11.54
N VAL A 373 20.42 -4.99 -10.91
CA VAL A 373 19.05 -4.64 -10.51
C VAL A 373 19.05 -3.51 -9.47
N PHE A 374 19.88 -3.62 -8.43
CA PHE A 374 19.95 -2.58 -7.40
C PHE A 374 20.69 -1.31 -7.87
N CYS A 375 21.61 -1.41 -8.82
CA CYS A 375 22.15 -0.23 -9.53
C CYS A 375 21.05 0.48 -10.34
N GLY A 376 20.14 -0.25 -10.99
CA GLY A 376 18.93 0.32 -11.55
C GLY A 376 18.09 1.07 -10.50
N GLY A 377 17.94 0.47 -9.31
CA GLY A 377 17.29 1.10 -8.15
C GLY A 377 17.98 2.40 -7.69
N LEU A 378 19.32 2.46 -7.75
CA LEU A 378 20.09 3.68 -7.47
C LEU A 378 19.74 4.80 -8.46
N VAL A 379 19.73 4.51 -9.76
CA VAL A 379 19.36 5.49 -10.78
C VAL A 379 17.95 6.03 -10.54
N ILE A 380 17.01 5.14 -10.25
CA ILE A 380 15.62 5.51 -9.95
C ILE A 380 15.56 6.38 -8.68
N SER A 381 16.33 6.05 -7.63
CA SER A 381 16.38 6.84 -6.39
C SER A 381 16.97 8.23 -6.60
N VAL A 382 17.99 8.38 -7.47
CA VAL A 382 18.53 9.69 -7.88
C VAL A 382 17.47 10.49 -8.63
N LEU A 383 16.72 9.87 -9.56
CA LEU A 383 15.62 10.53 -10.26
C LEU A 383 14.52 11.00 -9.27
N ASN A 384 14.19 10.14 -8.28
CA ASN A 384 13.23 10.49 -7.22
C ASN A 384 13.72 11.71 -6.42
N LEU A 385 14.99 11.75 -6.07
CA LEU A 385 15.61 12.89 -5.34
C LEU A 385 15.53 14.18 -6.16
N LEU A 386 15.87 14.12 -7.46
CA LEU A 386 15.82 15.28 -8.36
C LEU A 386 14.37 15.80 -8.55
N LEU A 387 13.41 14.89 -8.69
CA LEU A 387 11.99 15.25 -8.79
C LEU A 387 11.46 15.82 -7.48
N SER A 388 11.79 15.21 -6.34
CA SER A 388 11.38 15.66 -5.01
C SER A 388 11.94 17.04 -4.68
N ASN A 389 13.16 17.36 -5.15
CA ASN A 389 13.76 18.67 -5.00
C ASN A 389 13.00 19.79 -5.75
N ARG A 390 12.22 19.44 -6.79
CA ARG A 390 11.38 20.39 -7.55
C ARG A 390 10.02 20.66 -6.92
N ILE A 391 9.71 20.06 -5.78
CA ILE A 391 8.48 20.33 -5.06
C ILE A 391 8.54 21.74 -4.47
N HIS A 392 7.63 22.60 -4.91
CA HIS A 392 7.40 23.92 -4.37
C HIS A 392 5.94 23.97 -3.90
N VAL A 393 5.73 24.10 -2.62
CA VAL A 393 4.42 24.30 -2.01
C VAL A 393 4.48 25.57 -1.19
N GLN A 394 3.68 26.56 -1.53
CA GLN A 394 3.48 27.71 -0.64
C GLN A 394 2.72 27.20 0.59
N ARG A 395 3.34 27.29 1.75
CA ARG A 395 2.64 27.06 3.01
C ARG A 395 1.79 28.29 3.28
N ALA A 396 0.50 28.07 3.52
CA ALA A 396 -0.27 29.11 4.18
C ALA A 396 0.41 29.43 5.52
N ALA A 397 0.74 30.71 5.73
CA ALA A 397 1.39 31.20 6.93
C ALA A 397 0.52 30.97 8.16
#